data_0ef026dcbe953e513c764391d9877291
#
_entry.id   0ef026dcbe953e513c764391d9877291
#
_cell.length_a   1.000
_cell.length_b   1.000
_cell.length_c   1.000
_cell.angle_alpha   90.00
_cell.angle_beta   90.00
_cell.angle_gamma   90.00
#
_symmetry.space_group_name_H-M   'P 1'
#
loop_
_entity.id
_entity.type
_entity.pdbx_description
1 polymer ?
#
loop_
_entity_poly.entity_id
_entity_poly.type
_entity_poly.pdbx_seq_one_letter_code
_entity_poly.pdbx_strand_id
1 'polypeptide(L)'
;MKEEACQTLDNVKTTLEAHGYSMANLVKCIAMLTDMSEWAAFNEVYRTYFTANFPARSALGANGLAFNARVELTCIGATDIR
;
A
#
# COMPACT_ATOMS: atom_id res chain seq x y z
N MET A 1 -13.42 -0.99 5.11
CA MET A 1 -11.95 -0.92 4.92
C MET A 1 -11.44 -1.82 3.79
N LYS A 2 -11.92 -3.05 3.68
CA LYS A 2 -11.36 -3.98 2.66
C LYS A 2 -11.50 -3.46 1.23
N GLU A 3 -12.65 -2.92 0.88
CA GLU A 3 -12.86 -2.37 -0.47
C GLU A 3 -11.93 -1.20 -0.75
N GLU A 4 -11.78 -0.30 0.21
CA GLU A 4 -10.91 0.87 0.07
C GLU A 4 -9.44 0.45 0.00
N ALA A 5 -9.04 -0.55 0.79
CA ALA A 5 -7.70 -1.10 0.74
C ALA A 5 -7.40 -1.73 -0.61
N CYS A 6 -8.34 -2.53 -1.15
CA CYS A 6 -8.18 -3.11 -2.48
C CYS A 6 -8.04 -2.03 -3.54
N GLN A 7 -8.88 -1.00 -3.49
CA GLN A 7 -8.82 0.09 -4.48
C GLN A 7 -7.48 0.82 -4.40
N THR A 8 -7.01 1.09 -3.18
CA THR A 8 -5.73 1.76 -2.97
C THR A 8 -4.58 0.95 -3.55
N LEU A 9 -4.54 -0.35 -3.25
CA LEU A 9 -3.48 -1.23 -3.74
C LEU A 9 -3.58 -1.49 -5.24
N ASP A 10 -4.79 -1.61 -5.77
CA ASP A 10 -4.99 -1.75 -7.21
C ASP A 10 -4.51 -0.51 -7.96
N ASN A 11 -4.71 0.68 -7.40
CA ASN A 11 -4.23 1.92 -8.00
C ASN A 11 -2.70 1.94 -8.05
N VAL A 12 -2.03 1.51 -6.98
CA VAL A 12 -0.58 1.39 -6.96
C VAL A 12 -0.11 0.41 -8.02
N LYS A 13 -0.72 -0.77 -8.06
CA LYS A 13 -0.36 -1.81 -9.03
C LYS A 13 -0.55 -1.33 -10.47
N THR A 14 -1.70 -0.72 -10.77
CA THR A 14 -2.00 -0.22 -12.10
C THR A 14 -0.98 0.85 -12.53
N THR A 15 -0.64 1.76 -11.62
CA THR A 15 0.33 2.81 -11.90
C THR A 15 1.71 2.21 -12.21
N LEU A 16 2.14 1.22 -11.42
CA LEU A 16 3.42 0.56 -11.64
C LEU A 16 3.44 -0.15 -13.01
N GLU A 17 2.40 -0.90 -13.30
CA GLU A 17 2.33 -1.68 -14.54
C GLU A 17 2.27 -0.77 -15.77
N ALA A 18 1.63 0.38 -15.66
CA ALA A 18 1.58 1.36 -16.74
C ALA A 18 2.97 1.91 -17.09
N HIS A 19 3.90 1.85 -16.15
CA HIS A 19 5.27 2.33 -16.33
C HIS A 19 6.29 1.20 -16.51
N GLY A 20 5.82 -0.03 -16.70
CA GLY A 20 6.69 -1.17 -16.92
C GLY A 20 7.26 -1.80 -15.65
N TYR A 21 6.67 -1.51 -14.51
CA TYR A 21 7.10 -2.06 -13.22
C TYR A 21 6.04 -2.99 -12.65
N SER A 22 6.33 -3.60 -11.51
CA SER A 22 5.38 -4.48 -10.82
C SER A 22 5.47 -4.27 -9.31
N MET A 23 4.56 -4.88 -8.58
CA MET A 23 4.59 -4.85 -7.12
C MET A 23 5.89 -5.42 -6.55
N ALA A 24 6.54 -6.33 -7.27
CA ALA A 24 7.83 -6.90 -6.85
C ALA A 24 8.96 -5.88 -6.82
N ASN A 25 8.80 -4.75 -7.49
CA ASN A 25 9.78 -3.67 -7.48
C ASN A 25 9.70 -2.78 -6.24
N LEU A 26 8.66 -2.91 -5.43
CA LEU A 26 8.51 -2.08 -4.25
C LEU A 26 9.47 -2.53 -3.14
N VAL A 27 10.16 -1.58 -2.55
CA VAL A 27 11.14 -1.84 -1.49
C VAL A 27 10.70 -1.28 -0.13
N LYS A 28 9.83 -0.29 -0.14
CA LYS A 28 9.32 0.31 1.11
C LYS A 28 7.94 0.92 0.87
N CYS A 29 7.04 0.72 1.84
CA CYS A 29 5.72 1.35 1.82
C CYS A 29 5.43 1.97 3.20
N ILE A 30 4.72 3.11 3.17
CA ILE A 30 4.23 3.77 4.38
C ILE A 30 2.71 3.80 4.26
N ALA A 31 2.03 3.18 5.22
CA ALA A 31 0.58 3.17 5.28
C ALA A 31 0.11 4.13 6.38
N MET A 32 -0.80 5.04 6.03
CA MET A 32 -1.41 5.95 6.99
C MET A 32 -2.89 5.66 7.06
N LEU A 33 -3.41 5.47 8.27
CA LEU A 33 -4.82 5.18 8.52
C LEU A 33 -5.40 6.22 9.47
N THR A 34 -6.63 6.66 9.19
CA THR A 34 -7.32 7.58 10.09
C THR A 34 -7.81 6.87 11.34
N ASP A 35 -8.00 5.56 11.28
CA ASP A 35 -8.43 4.74 12.41
C ASP A 35 -7.59 3.48 12.48
N MET A 36 -6.67 3.44 13.43
CA MET A 36 -5.75 2.30 13.57
C MET A 36 -6.45 1.00 13.98
N SER A 37 -7.68 1.08 14.45
CA SER A 37 -8.45 -0.15 14.72
C SER A 37 -8.75 -0.91 13.43
N GLU A 38 -8.61 -0.28 12.27
CA GLU A 38 -8.81 -0.91 10.97
C GLU A 38 -7.52 -1.52 10.39
N TRP A 39 -6.43 -1.46 11.14
CA TRP A 39 -5.13 -1.96 10.69
C TRP A 39 -5.18 -3.43 10.26
N ALA A 40 -5.81 -4.28 11.08
CA ALA A 40 -5.86 -5.71 10.77
C ALA A 40 -6.59 -5.98 9.46
N ALA A 41 -7.69 -5.28 9.20
CA ALA A 41 -8.45 -5.44 7.96
C ALA A 41 -7.63 -4.96 6.75
N PHE A 42 -6.95 -3.83 6.88
CA PHE A 42 -6.07 -3.33 5.81
C PHE A 42 -4.94 -4.32 5.55
N ASN A 43 -4.29 -4.80 6.60
CA ASN A 43 -3.14 -5.70 6.46
C ASN A 43 -3.51 -7.02 5.80
N GLU A 44 -4.70 -7.53 6.06
CA GLU A 44 -5.21 -8.74 5.41
C GLU A 44 -5.22 -8.59 3.89
N VAL A 45 -5.69 -7.44 3.41
CA VAL A 45 -5.71 -7.14 1.97
C VAL A 45 -4.30 -6.88 1.46
N TYR A 46 -3.52 -6.08 2.18
CA TYR A 46 -2.16 -5.73 1.79
C TYR A 46 -1.31 -6.98 1.50
N ARG A 47 -1.40 -7.97 2.37
CA ARG A 47 -0.60 -9.19 2.23
C ARG A 47 -0.91 -9.96 0.96
N THR A 48 -2.11 -9.84 0.42
CA THR A 48 -2.49 -10.58 -0.79
C THR A 48 -1.84 -10.04 -2.07
N TYR A 49 -1.27 -8.83 -2.01
CA TYR A 49 -0.65 -8.21 -3.17
C TYR A 49 0.83 -8.56 -3.33
N PHE A 50 1.40 -9.29 -2.38
CA PHE A 50 2.81 -9.69 -2.42
C PHE A 50 2.93 -11.20 -2.26
N THR A 51 3.71 -11.84 -3.13
CA THR A 51 3.80 -13.30 -3.16
C THR A 51 5.00 -13.86 -2.42
N ALA A 52 6.14 -13.17 -2.45
CA ALA A 52 7.37 -13.68 -1.87
C ALA A 52 8.04 -12.67 -0.95
N ASN A 53 8.47 -11.54 -1.50
CA ASN A 53 9.20 -10.53 -0.74
C ASN A 53 8.28 -9.36 -0.43
N PHE A 54 8.11 -9.08 0.86
CA PHE A 54 7.33 -7.93 1.29
C PHE A 54 8.25 -6.71 1.37
N PRO A 55 7.83 -5.54 0.88
CA PRO A 55 8.62 -4.33 1.09
C PRO A 55 8.67 -3.97 2.57
N ALA A 56 9.70 -3.25 2.99
CA ALA A 56 9.74 -2.68 4.33
C ALA A 56 8.52 -1.77 4.50
N ARG A 57 7.93 -1.75 5.69
CA ARG A 57 6.68 -1.03 5.90
C ARG A 57 6.63 -0.32 7.22
N SER A 58 6.11 0.91 7.20
CA SER A 58 5.73 1.64 8.39
C SER A 58 4.23 1.90 8.37
N ALA A 59 3.59 1.88 9.52
CA ALA A 59 2.17 2.19 9.66
C ALA A 59 2.00 3.33 10.66
N LEU A 60 1.20 4.33 10.30
CA LEU A 60 0.98 5.51 11.11
C LEU A 60 -0.52 5.82 11.21
N GLY A 61 -0.93 6.31 12.38
CA GLY A 61 -2.24 6.93 12.53
C GLY A 61 -2.19 8.38 12.07
N ALA A 62 -3.26 8.84 11.44
CA ALA A 62 -3.38 10.22 10.98
C ALA A 62 -4.69 10.82 11.45
N ASN A 63 -4.71 12.13 11.71
CA ASN A 63 -5.93 12.82 12.15
C ASN A 63 -6.94 13.01 11.02
N GLY A 64 -6.49 12.92 9.78
CA GLY A 64 -7.34 13.03 8.61
C GLY A 64 -6.49 12.89 7.37
N LEU A 65 -7.13 12.43 6.30
CA LEU A 65 -6.48 12.25 5.00
C LEU A 65 -7.30 12.99 3.95
N ALA A 66 -6.69 13.24 2.79
CA ALA A 66 -7.34 13.92 1.69
C ALA A 66 -8.62 13.20 1.28
N PHE A 67 -9.67 13.99 0.98
CA PHE A 67 -10.97 13.48 0.52
C PHE A 67 -11.63 12.50 1.51
N ASN A 68 -11.38 12.69 2.80
CA ASN A 68 -11.91 11.81 3.86
C ASN A 68 -11.52 10.35 3.65
N ALA A 69 -10.38 10.09 3.03
CA ALA A 69 -9.89 8.74 2.85
C ALA A 69 -9.60 8.09 4.20
N ARG A 70 -9.83 6.79 4.28
CA ARG A 70 -9.55 6.02 5.50
C ARG A 70 -8.12 5.50 5.50
N VAL A 71 -7.50 5.40 4.34
CA VAL A 71 -6.13 4.91 4.20
C VAL A 71 -5.42 5.68 3.09
N GLU A 72 -4.14 5.91 3.28
CA GLU A 72 -3.24 6.45 2.25
C GLU A 72 -1.97 5.61 2.26
N LEU A 73 -1.50 5.25 1.07
CA LEU A 73 -0.33 4.40 0.92
C LEU A 73 0.69 5.09 0.02
N THR A 74 1.90 5.23 0.53
CA THR A 74 3.03 5.75 -0.25
C THR A 74 4.08 4.67 -0.33
N CYS A 75 4.51 4.32 -1.55
CA CYS A 75 5.50 3.27 -1.76
C CYS A 75 6.66 3.78 -2.58
N ILE A 76 7.84 3.22 -2.34
CA ILE A 76 9.06 3.50 -3.09
C ILE A 76 9.46 2.22 -3.78
N GLY A 77 9.71 2.31 -5.09
CA GLY A 77 10.17 1.18 -5.88
C GLY A 77 11.59 1.37 -6.35
N ALA A 78 12.23 0.26 -6.69
CA ALA A 78 13.55 0.25 -7.31
C ALA A 78 13.47 -0.53 -8.62
N THR A 79 14.08 0.02 -9.66
CA THR A 79 13.99 -0.56 -11.02
C THR A 79 15.09 -1.56 -11.31
N ASP A 80 16.16 -1.53 -10.54
CA ASP A 80 17.34 -2.37 -10.75
C ASP A 80 17.73 -3.02 -9.42
N ILE A 81 16.95 -4.03 -9.04
CA ILE A 81 17.16 -4.75 -7.79
C ILE A 81 18.13 -5.90 -8.04
N ARG A 82 19.22 -5.87 -7.32
CA ARG A 82 20.27 -6.87 -7.43
C ARG A 82 20.54 -7.52 -6.09
#